data_c3493b1f8806a642fbfdfb1d2029461b
#
_entry.id   c3493b1f8806a642fbfdfb1d2029461b
#
_cell.length_a   1.000
_cell.length_b   1.000
_cell.length_c   1.000
_cell.angle_alpha   90.00
_cell.angle_beta   90.00
_cell.angle_gamma   90.00
#
_symmetry.space_group_name_H-M   'P 1'
#
loop_
_entity.id
_entity.type
_entity.pdbx_description
1 polymer ?
#
loop_
_entity_poly.entity_id
_entity_poly.type
_entity_poly.pdbx_seq_one_letter_code
_entity_poly.pdbx_strand_id
1 'polypeptide(L)'
;AQHLQISAAYTKGDVGLSADGKLYVDMNPDKDIFLDRVDTTKRTCDDMLDMPAKLVRTVKMVIPKNMRVEELPALYESHSEWCDFRRVFRSQGNSVVMEKEYHIKKRRIPLKEIPTWNKLVTDWADACNEQVVLTK
;
A
#
# COMPACT_ATOMS: atom_id res chain seq x y z
N ALA A 1 -21.12 -1.20 14.14
CA ALA A 1 -19.90 -1.79 13.61
C ALA A 1 -18.78 -1.74 14.64
N GLN A 2 -18.06 -2.81 14.78
CA GLN A 2 -16.90 -2.85 15.67
C GLN A 2 -15.66 -2.42 14.91
N HIS A 3 -14.87 -1.59 15.53
CA HIS A 3 -13.58 -1.17 15.01
C HIS A 3 -12.47 -1.83 15.82
N LEU A 4 -11.60 -2.54 15.13
CA LEU A 4 -10.37 -3.04 15.70
C LEU A 4 -9.24 -2.09 15.35
N GLN A 5 -8.60 -1.53 16.38
CA GLN A 5 -7.43 -0.68 16.17
C GLN A 5 -6.24 -1.35 16.84
N ILE A 6 -5.19 -1.57 16.06
CA ILE A 6 -3.93 -2.12 16.53
C ILE A 6 -2.86 -1.08 16.27
N SER A 7 -2.13 -0.69 17.30
CA SER A 7 -0.99 0.22 17.16
C SER A 7 0.27 -0.53 17.55
N ALA A 8 1.28 -0.43 16.70
CA ALA A 8 2.59 -0.99 16.96
C ALA A 8 3.65 0.03 16.56
N ALA A 9 4.69 0.14 17.35
CA ALA A 9 5.84 0.99 17.04
C ALA A 9 7.09 0.12 17.03
N TYR A 10 7.90 0.26 15.98
CA TYR A 10 9.16 -0.45 15.87
C TYR A 10 10.17 0.40 15.11
N THR A 11 11.44 0.11 15.30
CA THR A 11 12.52 0.74 14.54
C THR A 11 13.08 -0.28 13.57
N LYS A 12 13.17 0.11 12.30
CA LYS A 12 13.74 -0.73 11.27
C LYS A 12 14.83 0.04 10.53
N GLY A 13 16.04 -0.51 10.53
CA GLY A 13 17.15 0.02 9.74
C GLY A 13 17.07 -0.48 8.29
N ASP A 14 17.90 0.09 7.45
CA ASP A 14 18.13 -0.38 6.08
C ASP A 14 16.87 -0.44 5.19
N VAL A 15 15.94 0.49 5.41
CA VAL A 15 14.76 0.62 4.55
C VAL A 15 15.04 1.45 3.30
N GLY A 16 16.26 1.99 3.15
CA GLY A 16 16.59 2.88 2.07
C GLY A 16 17.81 2.41 1.29
N LEU A 17 17.87 2.81 0.02
CA LEU A 17 19.01 2.61 -0.87
C LEU A 17 19.60 3.97 -1.21
N SER A 18 20.88 4.15 -0.95
CA SER A 18 21.60 5.40 -1.24
C SER A 18 22.22 5.34 -2.64
N ALA A 19 21.99 6.37 -3.45
CA ALA A 19 22.60 6.51 -4.76
C ALA A 19 22.66 8.00 -5.14
N ASP A 20 23.80 8.45 -5.65
CA ASP A 20 24.00 9.82 -6.16
C ASP A 20 23.61 10.94 -5.16
N GLY A 21 23.92 10.72 -3.87
CA GLY A 21 23.58 11.68 -2.81
C GLY A 21 22.12 11.70 -2.43
N LYS A 22 21.34 10.78 -2.95
CA LYS A 22 19.91 10.62 -2.65
C LYS A 22 19.66 9.34 -1.88
N LEU A 23 18.61 9.33 -1.10
CA LEU A 23 18.15 8.15 -0.38
C LEU A 23 16.75 7.78 -0.88
N TYR A 24 16.63 6.57 -1.40
CA TYR A 24 15.36 6.01 -1.89
C TYR A 24 14.79 5.12 -0.80
N VAL A 25 13.65 5.50 -0.24
CA VAL A 25 13.07 4.82 0.92
C VAL A 25 11.80 4.10 0.53
N ASP A 26 11.76 2.80 0.83
CA ASP A 26 10.55 1.99 0.72
C ASP A 26 9.82 2.00 2.07
N MET A 27 8.67 2.64 2.12
CA MET A 27 7.85 2.70 3.33
C MET A 27 6.92 1.48 3.47
N ASN A 28 7.06 0.49 2.60
CA ASN A 28 6.37 -0.79 2.70
C ASN A 28 7.39 -1.94 2.67
N PRO A 29 8.35 -1.97 3.62
CA PRO A 29 9.46 -2.92 3.56
C PRO A 29 9.03 -4.38 3.66
N ASP A 30 7.89 -4.65 4.29
CA ASP A 30 7.36 -6.01 4.42
C ASP A 30 6.51 -6.44 3.22
N LYS A 31 6.38 -5.56 2.22
CA LYS A 31 5.61 -5.81 0.99
C LYS A 31 4.16 -6.19 1.24
N ASP A 32 3.61 -5.72 2.35
CA ASP A 32 2.25 -6.02 2.75
C ASP A 32 1.26 -5.16 1.98
N ILE A 33 0.35 -5.82 1.27
CA ILE A 33 -0.72 -5.17 0.52
C ILE A 33 -2.11 -5.61 1.00
N PHE A 34 -2.15 -6.53 1.98
CA PHE A 34 -3.37 -7.08 2.62
C PHE A 34 -4.30 -7.90 1.73
N LEU A 35 -4.04 -7.94 0.45
CA LEU A 35 -4.87 -8.63 -0.54
C LEU A 35 -3.99 -9.47 -1.45
N ASP A 36 -4.49 -10.61 -1.85
CA ASP A 36 -3.79 -11.50 -2.76
C ASP A 36 -4.47 -11.58 -4.11
N ARG A 37 -3.67 -11.85 -5.13
CA ARG A 37 -4.19 -12.21 -6.43
C ARG A 37 -4.76 -13.61 -6.38
N VAL A 38 -5.77 -13.86 -7.19
CA VAL A 38 -6.39 -15.17 -7.28
C VAL A 38 -5.68 -16.02 -8.34
N ASP A 39 -5.26 -17.23 -7.96
CA ASP A 39 -4.70 -18.17 -8.92
C ASP A 39 -5.79 -18.63 -9.88
N THR A 40 -5.57 -18.39 -11.18
CA THR A 40 -6.55 -18.72 -12.21
C THR A 40 -6.27 -20.08 -12.88
N THR A 41 -5.15 -20.74 -12.54
CA THR A 41 -4.65 -21.89 -13.28
C THR A 41 -5.64 -23.07 -13.29
N LYS A 42 -6.30 -23.32 -12.17
CA LYS A 42 -7.24 -24.43 -12.03
C LYS A 42 -8.61 -24.00 -11.51
N ARG A 43 -8.91 -22.73 -11.62
CA ARG A 43 -10.13 -22.20 -11.02
C ARG A 43 -11.32 -22.40 -11.94
N THR A 44 -12.39 -22.96 -11.39
CA THR A 44 -13.64 -23.26 -12.11
C THR A 44 -14.84 -22.55 -11.52
N CYS A 45 -14.66 -21.75 -10.47
CA CYS A 45 -15.77 -21.06 -9.81
C CYS A 45 -15.35 -19.63 -9.40
N ASP A 46 -16.35 -18.85 -9.01
CA ASP A 46 -16.15 -17.49 -8.52
C ASP A 46 -15.29 -17.47 -7.25
N ASP A 47 -14.65 -16.34 -6.98
CA ASP A 47 -13.92 -16.12 -5.75
C ASP A 47 -14.77 -15.32 -4.76
N MET A 48 -14.50 -15.55 -3.47
CA MET A 48 -15.10 -14.77 -2.38
C MET A 48 -13.98 -14.12 -1.56
N LEU A 49 -14.03 -12.80 -1.45
CA LEU A 49 -13.07 -12.06 -0.66
C LEU A 49 -13.33 -12.27 0.83
N ASP A 50 -12.35 -12.82 1.53
CA ASP A 50 -12.47 -13.24 2.93
C ASP A 50 -11.54 -12.44 3.84
N MET A 51 -11.59 -11.12 3.74
CA MET A 51 -10.83 -10.22 4.57
C MET A 51 -11.75 -9.14 5.14
N PRO A 52 -11.28 -8.33 6.11
CA PRO A 52 -12.10 -7.23 6.66
C PRO A 52 -12.63 -6.31 5.58
N ALA A 53 -13.82 -5.77 5.77
CA ALA A 53 -14.45 -4.90 4.79
C ALA A 53 -13.67 -3.60 4.57
N LYS A 54 -12.95 -3.14 5.59
CA LYS A 54 -12.12 -1.93 5.52
C LYS A 54 -10.86 -2.13 6.33
N LEU A 55 -9.75 -1.72 5.76
CA LEU A 55 -8.47 -1.71 6.46
C LEU A 55 -7.75 -0.41 6.16
N VAL A 56 -7.19 0.21 7.21
CA VAL A 56 -6.37 1.41 7.10
C VAL A 56 -5.06 1.12 7.82
N ARG A 57 -3.95 1.42 7.17
CA ARG A 57 -2.63 1.31 7.79
C ARG A 57 -1.85 2.60 7.56
N THR A 58 -1.27 3.10 8.65
CA THR A 58 -0.44 4.29 8.63
C THR A 58 0.99 3.93 9.02
N VAL A 59 1.95 4.38 8.23
CA VAL A 59 3.37 4.19 8.48
C VAL A 59 4.01 5.57 8.54
N LYS A 60 4.80 5.82 9.58
CA LYS A 60 5.51 7.10 9.75
C LYS A 60 7.00 6.85 9.72
N MET A 61 7.71 7.64 8.95
CA MET A 61 9.16 7.61 8.88
C MET A 61 9.72 8.96 9.33
N VAL A 62 10.68 8.93 10.25
CA VAL A 62 11.40 10.15 10.63
C VAL A 62 12.52 10.38 9.63
N ILE A 63 12.57 11.59 9.08
CA ILE A 63 13.59 11.97 8.10
C ILE A 63 14.94 12.13 8.82
N PRO A 64 16.01 11.52 8.31
CA PRO A 64 17.34 11.68 8.90
C PRO A 64 17.76 13.16 8.94
N LYS A 65 18.58 13.51 9.94
CA LYS A 65 19.15 14.87 10.04
C LYS A 65 19.92 15.21 8.77
N ASN A 66 19.81 16.44 8.36
CA ASN A 66 20.48 16.98 7.15
C ASN A 66 19.90 16.45 5.84
N MET A 67 18.76 15.79 5.88
CA MET A 67 18.05 15.35 4.68
C MET A 67 16.68 16.02 4.60
N ARG A 68 16.14 16.08 3.41
CA ARG A 68 14.84 16.64 3.12
C ARG A 68 14.13 15.80 2.05
N VAL A 69 12.84 15.93 1.98
CA VAL A 69 12.07 15.26 0.94
C VAL A 69 12.34 15.94 -0.40
N GLU A 70 12.78 15.17 -1.37
CA GLU A 70 12.90 15.64 -2.76
C GLU A 70 11.64 15.32 -3.54
N GLU A 71 11.11 14.10 -3.36
CA GLU A 71 9.95 13.65 -4.10
C GLU A 71 9.11 12.68 -3.26
N LEU A 72 7.81 12.91 -3.27
CA LEU A 72 6.81 11.98 -2.74
C LEU A 72 5.99 11.42 -3.89
N PRO A 73 5.65 10.11 -3.88
CA PRO A 73 4.72 9.57 -4.85
C PRO A 73 3.38 10.31 -4.80
N ALA A 74 2.77 10.51 -5.96
CA ALA A 74 1.47 11.14 -6.08
C ALA A 74 0.38 10.27 -5.43
N LEU A 75 -0.74 10.89 -5.07
CA LEU A 75 -1.91 10.17 -4.57
C LEU A 75 -2.29 9.06 -5.55
N TYR A 76 -2.47 7.86 -5.03
CA TYR A 76 -3.01 6.73 -5.77
C TYR A 76 -4.42 6.46 -5.30
N GLU A 77 -5.36 6.41 -6.22
CA GLU A 77 -6.74 5.97 -5.96
C GLU A 77 -7.18 5.06 -7.10
N SER A 78 -7.89 4.00 -6.72
CA SER A 78 -8.49 3.08 -7.68
C SER A 78 -9.87 2.71 -7.17
N HIS A 79 -10.86 2.76 -8.05
CA HIS A 79 -12.25 2.47 -7.72
C HIS A 79 -12.77 1.38 -8.63
N SER A 80 -13.40 0.39 -8.03
CA SER A 80 -14.06 -0.70 -8.77
C SER A 80 -15.36 -1.05 -8.07
N GLU A 81 -16.13 -1.95 -8.67
CA GLU A 81 -17.34 -2.44 -8.02
C GLU A 81 -17.05 -3.32 -6.79
N TRP A 82 -15.83 -3.88 -6.69
CA TRP A 82 -15.45 -4.77 -5.58
C TRP A 82 -14.74 -4.07 -4.46
N CYS A 83 -13.84 -3.15 -4.78
CA CYS A 83 -12.97 -2.55 -3.77
C CYS A 83 -12.45 -1.19 -4.23
N ASP A 84 -12.41 -0.25 -3.28
CA ASP A 84 -11.71 1.02 -3.46
C ASP A 84 -10.37 0.93 -2.77
N PHE A 85 -9.32 1.41 -3.44
CA PHE A 85 -7.96 1.49 -2.93
C PHE A 85 -7.51 2.93 -2.87
N ARG A 86 -6.75 3.28 -1.84
CA ARG A 86 -6.16 4.61 -1.70
C ARG A 86 -4.84 4.51 -0.97
N ARG A 87 -3.83 5.19 -1.51
CA ARG A 87 -2.55 5.35 -0.83
C ARG A 87 -2.13 6.82 -0.95
N VAL A 88 -1.78 7.43 0.16
CA VAL A 88 -1.34 8.82 0.20
C VAL A 88 -0.04 8.94 1.00
N PHE A 89 0.84 9.79 0.52
CA PHE A 89 2.03 10.22 1.25
C PHE A 89 1.87 11.68 1.67
N ARG A 90 2.26 11.98 2.90
CA ARG A 90 2.23 13.35 3.43
C ARG A 90 3.55 13.65 4.13
N SER A 91 4.03 14.88 3.98
CA SER A 91 5.15 15.39 4.74
C SER A 91 4.62 16.14 5.96
N GLN A 92 5.09 15.77 7.14
CA GLN A 92 4.69 16.38 8.41
C GLN A 92 5.94 16.73 9.22
N GLY A 93 6.36 18.01 9.22
CA GLY A 93 7.55 18.43 9.94
C GLY A 93 8.79 17.66 9.46
N ASN A 94 9.40 16.90 10.35
CA ASN A 94 10.57 16.07 10.05
C ASN A 94 10.23 14.62 9.73
N SER A 95 8.98 14.36 9.35
CA SER A 95 8.49 13.01 9.10
C SER A 95 7.75 12.93 7.79
N VAL A 96 7.73 11.72 7.22
CA VAL A 96 6.86 11.36 6.09
C VAL A 96 5.87 10.31 6.60
N VAL A 97 4.61 10.51 6.28
CA VAL A 97 3.52 9.59 6.65
C VAL A 97 2.95 8.98 5.37
N MET A 98 2.91 7.66 5.32
CA MET A 98 2.17 6.93 4.29
C MET A 98 0.93 6.35 4.92
N GLU A 99 -0.22 6.58 4.29
CA GLU A 99 -1.48 5.95 4.67
C GLU A 99 -1.99 5.14 3.49
N LYS A 100 -2.28 3.89 3.72
CA LYS A 100 -2.90 3.03 2.72
C LYS A 100 -4.17 2.43 3.28
N GLU A 101 -5.20 2.38 2.45
CA GLU A 101 -6.49 1.83 2.84
C GLU A 101 -7.16 1.12 1.68
N TYR A 102 -7.98 0.14 2.03
CA TYR A 102 -8.92 -0.43 1.09
C TYR A 102 -10.30 -0.51 1.73
N HIS A 103 -11.33 -0.50 0.88
CA HIS A 103 -12.72 -0.68 1.29
C HIS A 103 -13.40 -1.65 0.33
N ILE A 104 -13.78 -2.82 0.83
CA ILE A 104 -14.48 -3.84 0.04
C ILE A 104 -15.95 -3.48 -0.02
N LYS A 105 -16.48 -3.38 -1.23
CA LYS A 105 -17.89 -3.08 -1.51
C LYS A 105 -18.68 -4.32 -1.87
N LYS A 106 -18.08 -5.24 -2.62
CA LYS A 106 -18.66 -6.54 -2.99
C LYS A 106 -17.62 -7.62 -2.81
N ARG A 107 -18.02 -8.73 -2.23
CA ARG A 107 -17.08 -9.81 -1.90
C ARG A 107 -16.98 -10.87 -2.99
N ARG A 108 -18.00 -11.01 -3.82
CA ARG A 108 -18.01 -12.02 -4.87
C ARG A 108 -17.37 -11.48 -6.14
N ILE A 109 -16.37 -12.19 -6.64
CA ILE A 109 -15.72 -11.89 -7.91
C ILE A 109 -16.09 -12.98 -8.90
N PRO A 110 -16.91 -12.68 -9.92
CA PRO A 110 -17.26 -13.68 -10.93
C PRO A 110 -16.03 -14.24 -11.62
N LEU A 111 -16.07 -15.51 -11.96
CA LEU A 111 -14.93 -16.20 -12.58
C LEU A 111 -14.35 -15.43 -13.77
N LYS A 112 -15.21 -14.91 -14.63
CA LYS A 112 -14.79 -14.15 -15.83
C LYS A 112 -14.12 -12.81 -15.49
N GLU A 113 -14.33 -12.29 -14.28
CA GLU A 113 -13.78 -11.00 -13.84
C GLU A 113 -12.51 -11.14 -13.00
N ILE A 114 -12.08 -12.38 -12.68
CA ILE A 114 -10.89 -12.61 -11.88
C ILE A 114 -9.64 -11.99 -12.51
N PRO A 115 -9.40 -12.04 -13.83
CA PRO A 115 -8.26 -11.35 -14.42
C PRO A 115 -8.27 -9.83 -14.17
N THR A 116 -9.44 -9.20 -14.21
CA THR A 116 -9.60 -7.77 -13.91
C THR A 116 -9.27 -7.49 -12.45
N TRP A 117 -9.76 -8.34 -11.53
CA TRP A 117 -9.42 -8.23 -10.11
C TRP A 117 -7.91 -8.37 -9.88
N ASN A 118 -7.27 -9.34 -10.51
CA ASN A 118 -5.83 -9.56 -10.36
C ASN A 118 -5.02 -8.36 -10.84
N LYS A 119 -5.46 -7.68 -11.90
CA LYS A 119 -4.82 -6.45 -12.35
C LYS A 119 -4.95 -5.33 -11.34
N LEU A 120 -6.14 -5.18 -10.74
CA LEU A 120 -6.35 -4.19 -9.67
C LEU A 120 -5.41 -4.42 -8.50
N VAL A 121 -5.25 -5.67 -8.07
CA VAL A 121 -4.34 -6.03 -6.97
C VAL A 121 -2.88 -5.77 -7.35
N THR A 122 -2.49 -6.09 -8.58
CA THR A 122 -1.12 -5.83 -9.07
C THR A 122 -0.83 -4.33 -9.09
N ASP A 123 -1.73 -3.52 -9.61
CA ASP A 123 -1.57 -2.05 -9.64
C ASP A 123 -1.49 -1.49 -8.21
N TRP A 124 -2.29 -2.02 -7.30
CA TRP A 124 -2.25 -1.66 -5.89
C TRP A 124 -0.91 -2.01 -5.25
N ALA A 125 -0.39 -3.21 -5.52
CA ALA A 125 0.91 -3.64 -5.01
C ALA A 125 2.02 -2.72 -5.51
N ASP A 126 2.01 -2.37 -6.79
CA ASP A 126 3.00 -1.44 -7.36
C ASP A 126 2.91 -0.07 -6.69
N ALA A 127 1.71 0.43 -6.46
CA ALA A 127 1.50 1.70 -5.78
C ALA A 127 2.01 1.68 -4.34
N CYS A 128 1.80 0.59 -3.61
CA CYS A 128 2.28 0.45 -2.22
C CYS A 128 3.80 0.36 -2.13
N ASN A 129 4.47 -0.01 -3.21
CA ASN A 129 5.92 -0.18 -3.24
C ASN A 129 6.66 1.00 -3.89
N GLU A 130 5.98 2.08 -4.22
CA GLU A 130 6.64 3.29 -4.69
C GLU A 130 7.50 3.91 -3.59
N GLN A 131 8.62 4.49 -3.96
CA GLN A 131 9.63 4.98 -3.02
C GLN A 131 9.55 6.48 -2.82
N VAL A 132 9.87 6.91 -1.59
CA VAL A 132 10.11 8.31 -1.25
C VAL A 132 11.56 8.63 -1.56
N VAL A 133 11.83 9.79 -2.15
CA VAL A 133 13.20 10.24 -2.43
C VAL A 133 13.58 11.35 -1.48
N LEU A 134 14.65 11.13 -0.73
CA LEU A 134 15.26 12.12 0.15
C LEU A 134 16.58 12.58 -0.43
N THR A 135 16.93 13.84 -0.17
CA THR A 135 18.22 14.43 -0.59
C THR A 135 18.80 15.27 0.54
N LYS A 136 20.10 15.50 0.45
CA LYS A 136 20.79 16.41 1.39
C LYS A 136 20.49 17.87 1.10
#